data_c0910ce21fef2da19de97f5017141821
#
_entry.id   c0910ce21fef2da19de97f5017141821
#
_cell.length_a   1.000
_cell.length_b   1.000
_cell.length_c   1.000
_cell.angle_alpha   90.00
_cell.angle_beta   90.00
_cell.angle_gamma   90.00
#
_symmetry.space_group_name_H-M   'P 1'
#
loop_
_entity.id
_entity.type
_entity.pdbx_description
1 polymer ?
#
loop_
_entity_poly.entity_id
_entity_poly.type
_entity_poly.pdbx_seq_one_letter_code
_entity_poly.pdbx_strand_id
1 'polypeptide(L)'
;MITVNINGIDIEVPEGTTILQAAKKLNIKIPTLCYNDDLPAWASCGICIVRLAGTPKMLRACTTKVAPGMKLITHDPEINKARRTVLELILSNHPQDCLQCNRSGQCELQNLAIEFGLRSAPRFSQILKNQPTDDSYEEIVLDRNKCINCGRCVEACQLMQNVWAME
;
A
#
# COMPACT_ATOMS: atom_id res chain seq x y z
N MET A 1 -10.93 7.57 24.65
CA MET A 1 -10.92 8.33 23.38
C MET A 1 -9.64 9.14 23.30
N ILE A 2 -9.07 9.27 22.10
CA ILE A 2 -7.83 10.01 21.82
C ILE A 2 -8.15 11.05 20.76
N THR A 3 -7.78 12.32 21.02
CA THR A 3 -7.91 13.39 20.03
C THR A 3 -6.62 13.48 19.21
N VAL A 4 -6.76 13.45 17.88
CA VAL A 4 -5.67 13.58 16.90
C VAL A 4 -6.06 14.61 15.84
N ASN A 5 -5.07 15.36 15.35
CA ASN A 5 -5.25 16.33 14.28
C ASN A 5 -4.74 15.75 12.96
N ILE A 6 -5.57 15.72 11.93
CA ILE A 6 -5.18 15.25 10.58
C ILE A 6 -5.50 16.39 9.60
N ASN A 7 -4.47 16.93 8.97
CA ASN A 7 -4.57 18.05 8.02
C ASN A 7 -5.31 19.29 8.60
N GLY A 8 -5.16 19.56 9.89
CA GLY A 8 -5.82 20.68 10.56
C GLY A 8 -7.21 20.35 11.12
N ILE A 9 -7.74 19.14 10.92
CA ILE A 9 -9.05 18.70 11.42
C ILE A 9 -8.84 17.81 12.64
N ASP A 10 -9.45 18.17 13.76
CA ASP A 10 -9.42 17.35 14.97
C ASP A 10 -10.49 16.26 14.91
N ILE A 11 -10.11 15.06 15.33
CA ILE A 11 -11.00 13.90 15.42
C ILE A 11 -10.73 13.13 16.72
N GLU A 12 -11.80 12.66 17.35
CA GLU A 12 -11.73 11.73 18.48
C GLU A 12 -11.91 10.29 17.99
N VAL A 13 -11.00 9.42 18.39
CA VAL A 13 -11.01 8.00 18.04
C VAL A 13 -10.70 7.13 19.25
N PRO A 14 -11.13 5.85 19.27
CA PRO A 14 -10.73 4.89 20.30
C PRO A 14 -9.20 4.72 20.36
N GLU A 15 -8.69 4.39 21.53
CA GLU A 15 -7.31 3.98 21.70
C GLU A 15 -7.02 2.73 20.85
N GLY A 16 -5.82 2.68 20.27
CA GLY A 16 -5.43 1.59 19.36
C GLY A 16 -5.81 1.80 17.89
N THR A 17 -6.63 2.84 17.58
CA THR A 17 -6.96 3.21 16.19
C THR A 17 -5.69 3.57 15.41
N THR A 18 -5.55 3.07 14.18
CA THR A 18 -4.44 3.45 13.31
C THR A 18 -4.68 4.80 12.63
N ILE A 19 -3.61 5.43 12.17
CA ILE A 19 -3.70 6.70 11.41
C ILE A 19 -4.59 6.53 10.16
N LEU A 20 -4.48 5.39 9.47
CA LEU A 20 -5.29 5.10 8.29
C LEU A 20 -6.78 5.01 8.63
N GLN A 21 -7.13 4.34 9.73
CA GLN A 21 -8.51 4.23 10.20
C GLN A 21 -9.08 5.58 10.62
N ALA A 22 -8.28 6.41 11.32
CA ALA A 22 -8.68 7.76 11.70
C ALA A 22 -8.91 8.66 10.47
N ALA A 23 -8.01 8.58 9.46
CA ALA A 23 -8.16 9.32 8.21
C ALA A 23 -9.40 8.88 7.41
N LYS A 24 -9.72 7.57 7.36
CA LYS A 24 -10.93 7.05 6.73
C LYS A 24 -12.21 7.66 7.34
N LYS A 25 -12.26 7.83 8.66
CA LYS A 25 -13.42 8.47 9.34
C LYS A 25 -13.61 9.94 8.95
N LEU A 26 -12.55 10.62 8.53
CA LEU A 26 -12.59 11.98 8.00
C LEU A 26 -12.79 12.03 6.47
N ASN A 27 -13.02 10.90 5.81
CA ASN A 27 -13.02 10.78 4.35
C ASN A 27 -11.72 11.25 3.66
N ILE A 28 -10.59 11.20 4.39
CA ILE A 28 -9.28 11.52 3.86
C ILE A 28 -8.68 10.25 3.26
N LYS A 29 -8.48 10.26 1.93
CA LYS A 29 -7.87 9.14 1.20
C LYS A 29 -6.35 9.11 1.44
N ILE A 30 -5.86 8.04 2.04
CA ILE A 30 -4.43 7.69 2.07
C ILE A 30 -4.25 6.46 1.17
N PRO A 31 -3.36 6.50 0.15
CA PRO A 31 -3.19 5.37 -0.76
C PRO A 31 -2.61 4.15 -0.03
N THR A 32 -3.05 2.96 -0.44
CA THR A 32 -2.58 1.67 0.08
C THR A 32 -2.44 0.66 -1.06
N LEU A 33 -1.57 -0.34 -0.91
CA LEU A 33 -1.46 -1.49 -1.81
C LEU A 33 -1.50 -2.83 -1.06
N CYS A 34 -0.87 -2.89 0.11
CA CYS A 34 -0.84 -4.13 0.91
C CYS A 34 -1.96 -4.20 1.96
N TYR A 35 -2.56 -3.07 2.32
CA TYR A 35 -3.62 -3.03 3.32
C TYR A 35 -4.94 -3.61 2.79
N ASN A 36 -5.63 -4.36 3.64
CA ASN A 36 -7.00 -4.82 3.46
C ASN A 36 -7.71 -4.68 4.80
N ASP A 37 -9.02 -4.35 4.81
CA ASP A 37 -9.76 -4.13 6.05
C ASP A 37 -10.01 -5.43 6.83
N ASP A 38 -10.04 -6.57 6.14
CA ASP A 38 -10.31 -7.89 6.71
C ASP A 38 -9.05 -8.62 7.19
N LEU A 39 -7.86 -8.05 6.94
CA LEU A 39 -6.58 -8.65 7.28
C LEU A 39 -5.75 -7.74 8.18
N PRO A 40 -4.90 -8.27 9.04
CA PRO A 40 -3.90 -7.48 9.76
C PRO A 40 -3.01 -6.68 8.78
N ALA A 41 -2.59 -5.51 9.20
CA ALA A 41 -1.77 -4.67 8.35
C ALA A 41 -0.32 -5.19 8.29
N TRP A 42 0.08 -5.74 7.15
CA TRP A 42 1.43 -6.28 6.91
C TRP A 42 2.52 -5.21 6.77
N ALA A 43 2.14 -3.96 6.44
CA ALA A 43 3.04 -2.82 6.25
C ALA A 43 4.15 -3.04 5.21
N SER A 44 3.96 -3.92 4.23
CA SER A 44 4.96 -4.29 3.22
C SER A 44 5.26 -3.15 2.24
N CYS A 45 4.23 -2.59 1.59
CA CYS A 45 4.42 -1.72 0.42
C CYS A 45 4.99 -0.33 0.72
N GLY A 46 4.76 0.22 1.92
CA GLY A 46 5.22 1.55 2.31
C GLY A 46 4.52 2.75 1.64
N ILE A 47 3.47 2.55 0.82
CA ILE A 47 2.82 3.65 0.08
C ILE A 47 1.95 4.54 0.98
N CYS A 48 1.47 4.03 2.12
CA CYS A 48 0.57 4.76 3.04
C CYS A 48 1.29 5.74 3.96
N ILE A 49 2.44 6.26 3.55
CA ILE A 49 3.22 7.19 4.36
C ILE A 49 2.49 8.52 4.55
N VAL A 50 2.60 9.02 5.78
CA VAL A 50 2.15 10.35 6.24
C VAL A 50 3.27 10.99 7.04
N ARG A 51 3.23 12.29 7.28
CA ARG A 51 4.27 13.00 8.04
C ARG A 51 3.73 13.48 9.38
N LEU A 52 4.56 13.37 10.42
CA LEU A 52 4.29 14.02 11.70
C LEU A 52 4.60 15.52 11.54
N ALA A 53 3.60 16.37 11.78
CA ALA A 53 3.72 17.82 11.60
C ALA A 53 4.86 18.40 12.43
N GLY A 54 5.59 19.35 11.85
CA GLY A 54 6.75 19.98 12.50
C GLY A 54 8.02 19.12 12.51
N THR A 55 8.00 17.94 11.93
CA THR A 55 9.16 17.05 11.87
C THR A 55 9.33 16.42 10.47
N PRO A 56 10.53 15.97 10.08
CA PRO A 56 10.75 15.22 8.85
C PRO A 56 10.29 13.75 8.97
N LYS A 57 9.78 13.31 10.14
CA LYS A 57 9.45 11.91 10.42
C LYS A 57 8.24 11.46 9.61
N MET A 58 8.45 10.45 8.76
CA MET A 58 7.40 9.78 8.01
C MET A 58 6.95 8.50 8.74
N LEU A 59 5.64 8.27 8.77
CA LEU A 59 4.98 7.17 9.45
C LEU A 59 4.15 6.36 8.46
N ARG A 60 4.04 5.04 8.67
CA ARG A 60 3.14 4.17 7.90
C ARG A 60 1.75 4.21 8.53
N ALA A 61 0.79 4.82 7.84
CA ALA A 61 -0.55 5.05 8.39
C ALA A 61 -1.31 3.75 8.70
N CYS A 62 -1.05 2.66 7.97
CA CYS A 62 -1.77 1.39 8.16
C CYS A 62 -1.43 0.67 9.48
N THR A 63 -0.24 0.89 10.04
CA THR A 63 0.23 0.21 11.27
C THR A 63 0.48 1.14 12.44
N THR A 64 0.74 2.42 12.19
CA THR A 64 0.99 3.38 13.27
C THR A 64 -0.30 3.74 13.96
N LYS A 65 -0.39 3.46 15.26
CA LYS A 65 -1.50 3.87 16.13
C LYS A 65 -1.40 5.36 16.42
N VAL A 66 -2.54 6.03 16.50
CA VAL A 66 -2.59 7.45 16.91
C VAL A 66 -2.25 7.60 18.40
N ALA A 67 -1.65 8.73 18.73
CA ALA A 67 -1.37 9.12 20.12
C ALA A 67 -2.02 10.47 20.43
N PRO A 68 -2.32 10.77 21.71
CA PRO A 68 -2.92 12.04 22.12
C PRO A 68 -2.12 13.25 21.61
N GLY A 69 -2.82 14.22 21.02
CA GLY A 69 -2.21 15.45 20.51
C GLY A 69 -1.34 15.29 19.25
N MET A 70 -1.30 14.10 18.62
CA MET A 70 -0.57 13.87 17.39
C MET A 70 -1.14 14.76 16.27
N LYS A 71 -0.25 15.45 15.54
CA LYS A 71 -0.61 16.26 14.37
C LYS A 71 0.00 15.65 13.11
N LEU A 72 -0.84 15.35 12.13
CA LEU A 72 -0.48 14.58 10.95
C LEU A 72 -0.77 15.35 9.66
N ILE A 73 0.13 15.23 8.70
CA ILE A 73 -0.01 15.71 7.32
C ILE A 73 -0.09 14.49 6.41
N THR A 74 -1.16 14.36 5.65
CA THR A 74 -1.38 13.19 4.78
C THR A 74 -0.92 13.39 3.36
N HIS A 75 -0.71 14.64 2.93
CA HIS A 75 -0.24 14.98 1.58
C HIS A 75 0.52 16.31 1.62
N ASP A 76 1.67 16.33 1.04
CA ASP A 76 2.49 17.49 0.72
C ASP A 76 3.51 17.07 -0.37
N PRO A 77 4.33 18.00 -0.91
CA PRO A 77 5.31 17.68 -1.95
C PRO A 77 6.31 16.59 -1.53
N GLU A 78 6.75 16.56 -0.27
CA GLU A 78 7.71 15.58 0.24
C GLU A 78 7.09 14.19 0.36
N ILE A 79 5.86 14.10 0.90
CA ILE A 79 5.08 12.86 0.97
C ILE A 79 4.83 12.33 -0.44
N ASN A 80 4.44 13.19 -1.37
CA ASN A 80 4.18 12.79 -2.75
C ASN A 80 5.45 12.31 -3.46
N LYS A 81 6.58 12.97 -3.24
CA LYS A 81 7.90 12.54 -3.73
C LYS A 81 8.27 11.15 -3.19
N ALA A 82 8.07 10.92 -1.90
CA ALA A 82 8.37 9.64 -1.26
C ALA A 82 7.45 8.53 -1.78
N ARG A 83 6.14 8.76 -1.90
CA ARG A 83 5.17 7.81 -2.49
C ARG A 83 5.52 7.48 -3.93
N ARG A 84 5.87 8.50 -4.72
CA ARG A 84 6.33 8.30 -6.10
C ARG A 84 7.55 7.39 -6.16
N THR A 85 8.53 7.60 -5.28
CA THR A 85 9.72 6.75 -5.19
C THR A 85 9.38 5.31 -4.83
N VAL A 86 8.46 5.09 -3.88
CA VAL A 86 7.98 3.74 -3.53
C VAL A 86 7.30 3.06 -4.72
N LEU A 87 6.44 3.78 -5.45
CA LEU A 87 5.79 3.23 -6.65
C LEU A 87 6.80 2.90 -7.75
N GLU A 88 7.80 3.75 -7.99
CA GLU A 88 8.87 3.48 -8.95
C GLU A 88 9.68 2.23 -8.58
N LEU A 89 9.96 2.01 -7.29
CA LEU A 89 10.61 0.78 -6.80
C LEU A 89 9.75 -0.46 -7.02
N ILE A 90 8.45 -0.38 -6.78
CA ILE A 90 7.53 -1.50 -7.06
C ILE A 90 7.49 -1.79 -8.56
N LEU A 91 7.37 -0.75 -9.39
CA LEU A 91 7.31 -0.87 -10.85
C LEU A 91 8.63 -1.37 -11.45
N SER A 92 9.79 -1.12 -10.81
CA SER A 92 11.08 -1.64 -11.29
C SER A 92 11.17 -3.17 -11.22
N ASN A 93 10.38 -3.81 -10.38
CA ASN A 93 10.31 -5.27 -10.25
C ASN A 93 9.02 -5.87 -10.84
N HIS A 94 8.24 -5.06 -11.56
CA HIS A 94 6.94 -5.47 -12.11
C HIS A 94 6.95 -5.36 -13.63
N PRO A 95 6.45 -6.37 -14.38
CA PRO A 95 6.30 -6.27 -15.82
C PRO A 95 5.37 -5.10 -16.18
N GLN A 96 5.76 -4.32 -17.19
CA GLN A 96 4.96 -3.16 -17.65
C GLN A 96 4.10 -3.53 -18.87
N ASP A 97 3.58 -4.75 -18.89
CA ASP A 97 2.75 -5.34 -19.95
C ASP A 97 1.24 -5.11 -19.71
N CYS A 98 0.88 -3.97 -19.17
CA CYS A 98 -0.49 -3.67 -18.76
C CYS A 98 -1.55 -3.94 -19.82
N LEU A 99 -1.24 -3.73 -21.10
CA LEU A 99 -2.18 -3.98 -22.21
C LEU A 99 -2.52 -5.47 -22.39
N GLN A 100 -1.65 -6.38 -21.94
CA GLN A 100 -1.83 -7.83 -22.00
C GLN A 100 -2.18 -8.44 -20.64
N CYS A 101 -2.31 -7.62 -19.63
CA CYS A 101 -2.57 -8.07 -18.26
C CYS A 101 -4.07 -8.22 -17.98
N ASN A 102 -4.48 -9.38 -17.44
CA ASN A 102 -5.87 -9.65 -17.05
C ASN A 102 -6.41 -8.68 -15.98
N ARG A 103 -5.54 -7.95 -15.27
CA ARG A 103 -5.92 -6.94 -14.27
C ARG A 103 -5.99 -5.53 -14.83
N SER A 104 -5.75 -5.32 -16.12
CA SER A 104 -5.80 -3.98 -16.73
C SER A 104 -7.15 -3.31 -16.51
N GLY A 105 -7.14 -2.04 -16.12
CA GLY A 105 -8.33 -1.27 -15.76
C GLY A 105 -8.90 -1.54 -14.35
N GLN A 106 -8.49 -2.62 -13.68
CA GLN A 106 -8.92 -2.96 -12.30
C GLN A 106 -7.72 -3.17 -11.37
N CYS A 107 -6.58 -2.63 -11.71
CA CYS A 107 -5.32 -2.81 -10.98
C CYS A 107 -5.03 -1.61 -10.08
N GLU A 108 -4.94 -1.84 -8.77
CA GLU A 108 -4.61 -0.80 -7.78
C GLU A 108 -3.25 -0.16 -8.05
N LEU A 109 -2.23 -0.96 -8.45
CA LEU A 109 -0.91 -0.45 -8.81
C LEU A 109 -0.96 0.44 -10.06
N GLN A 110 -1.69 0.02 -11.10
CA GLN A 110 -1.88 0.81 -12.32
C GLN A 110 -2.56 2.15 -12.01
N ASN A 111 -3.63 2.13 -11.20
CA ASN A 111 -4.36 3.33 -10.82
C ASN A 111 -3.47 4.31 -10.05
N LEU A 112 -2.67 3.81 -9.10
CA LEU A 112 -1.73 4.66 -8.37
C LEU A 112 -0.60 5.17 -9.27
N ALA A 113 -0.07 4.36 -10.17
CA ALA A 113 0.93 4.81 -11.14
C ALA A 113 0.41 5.97 -11.98
N ILE A 114 -0.83 5.90 -12.45
CA ILE A 114 -1.50 6.98 -13.19
C ILE A 114 -1.69 8.21 -12.29
N GLU A 115 -2.22 8.05 -11.08
CA GLU A 115 -2.46 9.13 -10.10
C GLU A 115 -1.16 9.89 -9.79
N PHE A 116 -0.03 9.19 -9.67
CA PHE A 116 1.28 9.80 -9.40
C PHE A 116 2.07 10.17 -10.67
N GLY A 117 1.47 10.08 -11.86
CA GLY A 117 2.08 10.49 -13.13
C GLY A 117 3.25 9.61 -13.59
N LEU A 118 3.26 8.33 -13.20
CA LEU A 118 4.27 7.36 -13.62
C LEU A 118 3.78 6.63 -14.88
N ARG A 119 4.26 7.07 -16.05
CA ARG A 119 3.79 6.56 -17.34
C ARG A 119 4.70 5.54 -18.01
N SER A 120 5.96 5.54 -17.67
CA SER A 120 6.98 4.66 -18.28
C SER A 120 8.20 4.57 -17.40
N ALA A 121 9.20 3.83 -17.81
CA ALA A 121 10.44 3.49 -17.15
C ALA A 121 10.72 4.24 -15.82
N PRO A 122 10.62 3.56 -14.70
CA PRO A 122 10.99 4.13 -13.40
C PRO A 122 12.46 4.57 -13.42
N ARG A 123 12.84 5.50 -12.54
CA ARG A 123 14.24 5.94 -12.35
C ARG A 123 15.21 4.80 -11.99
N PHE A 124 14.65 3.68 -11.55
CA PHE A 124 15.40 2.48 -11.17
C PHE A 124 15.43 1.50 -12.34
N SER A 125 16.57 0.84 -12.53
CA SER A 125 16.70 -0.21 -13.53
C SER A 125 15.69 -1.32 -13.28
N GLN A 126 15.03 -1.79 -14.34
CA GLN A 126 14.07 -2.85 -14.23
C GLN A 126 14.77 -4.19 -13.98
N ILE A 127 14.35 -4.89 -12.93
CA ILE A 127 14.83 -6.22 -12.58
C ILE A 127 13.59 -7.13 -12.54
N LEU A 128 13.35 -7.84 -13.65
CA LEU A 128 12.26 -8.80 -13.74
C LEU A 128 12.62 -10.09 -13.01
N LYS A 129 11.67 -10.67 -12.30
CA LYS A 129 11.85 -11.91 -11.52
C LYS A 129 12.13 -13.11 -12.38
N ASN A 130 11.61 -13.15 -13.61
CA ASN A 130 11.75 -14.22 -14.59
C ASN A 130 11.42 -15.62 -14.02
N GLN A 131 10.31 -15.70 -13.29
CA GLN A 131 9.81 -16.95 -12.69
C GLN A 131 8.86 -17.65 -13.67
N PRO A 132 8.85 -18.99 -13.71
CA PRO A 132 7.83 -19.72 -14.48
C PRO A 132 6.44 -19.44 -13.90
N THR A 133 5.44 -19.36 -14.76
CA THR A 133 4.05 -19.32 -14.34
C THR A 133 3.65 -20.70 -13.83
N ASP A 134 3.00 -20.76 -12.69
CA ASP A 134 2.43 -21.99 -12.16
C ASP A 134 0.97 -22.09 -12.65
N ASP A 135 0.75 -23.00 -13.57
CA ASP A 135 -0.54 -23.36 -14.17
C ASP A 135 -0.89 -24.85 -13.92
N SER A 136 -0.34 -25.40 -12.84
CA SER A 136 -0.57 -26.80 -12.44
C SER A 136 -2.04 -27.13 -12.15
N TYR A 137 -2.86 -26.12 -11.90
CA TYR A 137 -4.31 -26.24 -11.76
C TYR A 137 -5.01 -25.39 -12.83
N GLU A 138 -6.00 -25.98 -13.51
CA GLU A 138 -6.72 -25.35 -14.63
C GLU A 138 -7.45 -24.06 -14.18
N GLU A 139 -7.99 -24.04 -12.96
CA GLU A 139 -8.78 -22.91 -12.42
C GLU A 139 -7.91 -21.84 -11.74
N ILE A 140 -6.67 -22.14 -11.37
CA ILE A 140 -5.81 -21.23 -10.59
C ILE A 140 -4.45 -21.12 -11.27
N VAL A 141 -4.17 -19.96 -11.80
CA VAL A 141 -2.88 -19.63 -12.41
C VAL A 141 -2.14 -18.61 -11.53
N LEU A 142 -0.92 -18.93 -11.13
CA LEU A 142 -0.06 -18.07 -10.35
C LEU A 142 1.12 -17.55 -11.17
N ASP A 143 1.07 -16.28 -11.58
CA ASP A 143 2.18 -15.59 -12.21
C ASP A 143 2.95 -14.75 -11.16
N ARG A 144 4.05 -15.30 -10.66
CA ARG A 144 4.90 -14.65 -9.65
C ARG A 144 5.61 -13.40 -10.18
N ASN A 145 5.73 -13.22 -11.50
CA ASN A 145 6.32 -12.02 -12.08
C ASN A 145 5.45 -10.79 -11.80
N LYS A 146 4.13 -10.98 -11.76
CA LYS A 146 3.15 -9.91 -11.48
C LYS A 146 2.89 -9.68 -10.00
N CYS A 147 3.54 -10.42 -9.12
CA CYS A 147 3.42 -10.26 -7.67
C CYS A 147 4.12 -8.97 -7.20
N ILE A 148 3.39 -8.13 -6.45
CA ILE A 148 3.91 -6.89 -5.83
C ILE A 148 4.38 -7.07 -4.39
N ASN A 149 4.47 -8.31 -3.92
CA ASN A 149 4.87 -8.68 -2.57
C ASN A 149 4.01 -8.00 -1.48
N CYS A 150 2.71 -7.87 -1.71
CA CYS A 150 1.80 -7.23 -0.74
C CYS A 150 1.44 -8.10 0.47
N GLY A 151 1.65 -9.40 0.41
CA GLY A 151 1.38 -10.35 1.50
C GLY A 151 -0.10 -10.71 1.70
N ARG A 152 -1.06 -10.10 1.00
CA ARG A 152 -2.50 -10.33 1.22
C ARG A 152 -2.90 -11.81 1.08
N CYS A 153 -2.36 -12.52 0.10
CA CYS A 153 -2.67 -13.95 -0.11
C CYS A 153 -2.09 -14.82 1.02
N VAL A 154 -0.90 -14.51 1.48
CA VAL A 154 -0.24 -15.20 2.61
C VAL A 154 -1.06 -15.00 3.89
N GLU A 155 -1.37 -13.75 4.23
CA GLU A 155 -2.20 -13.42 5.40
C GLU A 155 -3.59 -14.09 5.34
N ALA A 156 -4.25 -14.05 4.19
CA ALA A 156 -5.55 -14.70 4.01
C ALA A 156 -5.44 -16.22 4.19
N CYS A 157 -4.42 -16.85 3.61
CA CYS A 157 -4.18 -18.28 3.76
C CYS A 157 -3.92 -18.68 5.22
N GLN A 158 -3.11 -17.91 5.92
CA GLN A 158 -2.72 -18.21 7.29
C GLN A 158 -3.83 -17.91 8.31
N LEU A 159 -4.46 -16.74 8.20
CA LEU A 159 -5.34 -16.22 9.25
C LEU A 159 -6.83 -16.46 9.00
N MET A 160 -7.26 -16.46 7.74
CA MET A 160 -8.67 -16.70 7.41
C MET A 160 -8.95 -18.17 7.14
N GLN A 161 -8.04 -18.87 6.47
CA GLN A 161 -8.20 -20.28 6.10
C GLN A 161 -7.51 -21.24 7.09
N ASN A 162 -6.62 -20.71 7.94
CA ASN A 162 -5.79 -21.50 8.84
C ASN A 162 -5.01 -22.63 8.14
N VAL A 163 -4.59 -22.37 6.89
CA VAL A 163 -3.90 -23.31 6.00
C VAL A 163 -2.56 -22.76 5.65
N TRP A 164 -1.50 -22.96 6.11
CA TRP A 164 -0.16 -22.39 5.84
C TRP A 164 0.43 -22.86 4.49
N ALA A 165 -0.34 -22.84 3.42
CA ALA A 165 0.06 -23.32 2.11
C ALA A 165 0.81 -22.26 1.28
N MET A 166 0.73 -20.97 1.63
CA MET A 166 1.39 -19.87 0.94
C MET A 166 2.43 -19.20 1.84
N GLU A 167 3.62 -18.97 1.28
CA GLU A 167 4.75 -18.29 1.93
C GLU A 167 5.20 -17.05 1.15
#